data_aaf289d1e2c67e0113e92d71e3ac600a
#
_entry.id   aaf289d1e2c67e0113e92d71e3ac600a
#
_cell.length_a   1.000
_cell.length_b   1.000
_cell.length_c   1.000
_cell.angle_alpha   90.00
_cell.angle_beta   90.00
_cell.angle_gamma   90.00
#
_symmetry.space_group_name_H-M   'P 1'
#
loop_
_entity.id
_entity.type
_entity.pdbx_description
1 polymer ?
#
loop_
_entity_poly.entity_id
_entity_poly.type
_entity_poly.pdbx_seq_one_letter_code
_entity_poly.pdbx_strand_id
1 'polypeptide(L)'
;MPRMTSLWPTQPFSLGIATLIGLTMSDSPLPAANYDEAKVPRYELPDSLTMQDGAPVKSAKDWMEKRRPEVLELFRKHVYGRSPAKPSGLKFKVIQNDDTALGGQAIRREVLITFARKEATPEANLLIYLPKNTDGPVPAFLTINFVGNHTVHPDPGISITRSWVRNNKDWGIENNRADKRSRGSRRSRWAVEKILERGYA
;
A
#
# COMPACT_ATOMS: atom_id res chain seq x y z
N MET A 1 -7.57 63.05 50.29
CA MET A 1 -7.55 61.95 49.34
C MET A 1 -6.11 61.60 49.07
N PRO A 2 -5.57 60.50 49.60
CA PRO A 2 -4.18 60.12 49.34
C PRO A 2 -4.13 59.10 48.17
N ARG A 3 -3.14 59.29 47.27
CA ARG A 3 -2.80 58.39 46.17
C ARG A 3 -2.07 57.18 46.76
N MET A 4 -2.58 55.98 46.42
CA MET A 4 -1.87 54.69 46.63
C MET A 4 -0.92 54.48 45.51
N THR A 5 0.38 54.44 45.78
CA THR A 5 1.45 53.98 44.90
C THR A 5 1.64 52.48 45.15
N SER A 6 1.32 51.61 44.12
CA SER A 6 1.64 50.19 44.16
C SER A 6 3.05 49.93 43.63
N LEU A 7 3.94 49.52 44.53
CA LEU A 7 5.27 49.01 44.21
C LEU A 7 5.16 47.54 43.74
N TRP A 8 5.53 47.27 42.52
CA TRP A 8 5.74 45.92 42.01
C TRP A 8 7.21 45.54 42.19
N PRO A 9 7.54 44.36 42.73
CA PRO A 9 8.91 43.90 42.80
C PRO A 9 9.41 43.42 41.43
N THR A 10 10.52 43.98 40.99
CA THR A 10 11.28 43.54 39.84
C THR A 10 11.98 42.23 40.16
N GLN A 11 11.57 41.16 39.51
CA GLN A 11 12.29 39.88 39.51
C GLN A 11 13.49 39.94 38.55
N PRO A 12 14.66 39.41 38.91
CA PRO A 12 15.78 39.35 38.01
C PRO A 12 15.58 38.25 36.95
N PHE A 13 15.73 38.64 35.70
CA PHE A 13 15.77 37.70 34.58
C PHE A 13 17.03 36.83 34.69
N SER A 14 16.85 35.57 35.03
CA SER A 14 17.89 34.55 34.93
C SER A 14 18.06 34.14 33.46
N LEU A 15 19.17 34.53 32.84
CA LEU A 15 19.53 34.06 31.49
C LEU A 15 19.89 32.59 31.59
N GLY A 16 18.96 31.69 31.30
CA GLY A 16 19.21 30.28 31.12
C GLY A 16 19.94 30.07 29.80
N ILE A 17 21.20 29.65 29.85
CA ILE A 17 21.95 29.17 28.69
C ILE A 17 21.32 27.85 28.24
N ALA A 18 20.50 27.88 27.19
CA ALA A 18 20.01 26.70 26.54
C ALA A 18 21.17 26.07 25.73
N THR A 19 21.78 25.05 26.28
CA THR A 19 22.76 24.23 25.54
C THR A 19 22.01 23.44 24.47
N LEU A 20 22.09 23.91 23.22
CA LEU A 20 21.59 23.20 22.05
C LEU A 20 22.51 21.99 21.83
N ILE A 21 22.12 20.81 22.31
CA ILE A 21 22.74 19.54 21.92
C ILE A 21 22.30 19.27 20.49
N GLY A 22 23.11 19.69 19.52
CA GLY A 22 22.96 19.30 18.14
C GLY A 22 23.22 17.80 18.00
N LEU A 23 22.15 17.01 17.92
CA LEU A 23 22.22 15.64 17.41
C LEU A 23 22.62 15.72 15.94
N THR A 24 23.92 15.66 15.66
CA THR A 24 24.43 15.39 14.31
C THR A 24 24.03 13.96 14.00
N MET A 25 22.93 13.76 13.27
CA MET A 25 22.68 12.50 12.61
C MET A 25 23.82 12.28 11.62
N SER A 26 24.71 11.36 11.96
CA SER A 26 25.77 10.92 11.05
C SER A 26 25.08 10.23 9.87
N ASP A 27 24.99 10.91 8.74
CA ASP A 27 24.62 10.33 7.44
C ASP A 27 25.76 9.42 6.98
N SER A 28 26.01 8.34 7.72
CA SER A 28 26.89 7.29 7.23
C SER A 28 26.19 6.63 6.05
N PRO A 29 26.77 6.66 4.85
CA PRO A 29 26.19 5.98 3.71
C PRO A 29 26.01 4.51 4.06
N LEU A 30 24.83 3.97 3.78
CA LEU A 30 24.59 2.53 3.94
C LEU A 30 25.69 1.75 3.21
N PRO A 31 26.22 0.69 3.81
CA PRO A 31 27.22 -0.13 3.14
C PRO A 31 26.68 -0.61 1.80
N ALA A 32 27.54 -0.63 0.78
CA ALA A 32 27.16 -1.11 -0.54
C ALA A 32 26.60 -2.54 -0.44
N ALA A 33 25.52 -2.81 -1.20
CA ALA A 33 24.94 -4.14 -1.24
C ALA A 33 26.01 -5.17 -1.69
N ASN A 34 26.12 -6.25 -0.94
CA ASN A 34 27.05 -7.33 -1.28
C ASN A 34 26.37 -8.31 -2.24
N TYR A 35 26.92 -8.44 -3.43
CA TYR A 35 26.46 -9.38 -4.47
C TYR A 35 27.41 -10.57 -4.65
N ASP A 36 28.38 -10.72 -3.77
CA ASP A 36 29.34 -11.80 -3.81
C ASP A 36 28.75 -13.05 -3.11
N GLU A 37 28.31 -14.01 -3.89
CA GLU A 37 27.69 -15.24 -3.41
C GLU A 37 28.62 -16.05 -2.50
N ALA A 38 29.95 -15.96 -2.70
CA ALA A 38 30.92 -16.65 -1.87
C ALA A 38 30.95 -16.16 -0.41
N LYS A 39 30.40 -14.97 -0.17
CA LYS A 39 30.29 -14.38 1.19
C LYS A 39 28.98 -14.71 1.89
N VAL A 40 28.07 -15.42 1.24
CA VAL A 40 26.84 -15.91 1.87
C VAL A 40 27.21 -17.01 2.87
N PRO A 41 26.85 -16.86 4.17
CA PRO A 41 27.14 -17.90 5.15
C PRO A 41 26.46 -19.21 4.78
N ARG A 42 27.11 -20.31 5.05
CA ARG A 42 26.45 -21.62 4.93
C ARG A 42 25.33 -21.70 5.96
N TYR A 43 24.16 -22.09 5.50
CA TYR A 43 22.99 -22.26 6.35
C TYR A 43 22.22 -23.52 5.94
N GLU A 44 21.52 -24.11 6.88
CA GLU A 44 20.60 -25.20 6.64
C GLU A 44 19.18 -24.65 6.70
N LEU A 45 18.38 -25.00 5.68
CA LEU A 45 16.95 -24.64 5.68
C LEU A 45 16.21 -25.53 6.70
N PRO A 46 15.35 -24.95 7.54
CA PRO A 46 14.50 -25.75 8.42
C PRO A 46 13.64 -26.71 7.60
N ASP A 47 13.58 -27.96 8.02
CA ASP A 47 12.69 -28.95 7.39
C ASP A 47 11.22 -28.54 7.55
N SER A 48 10.53 -28.37 6.42
CA SER A 48 9.13 -28.00 6.41
C SER A 48 8.22 -29.07 7.00
N LEU A 49 8.65 -30.34 7.02
CA LEU A 49 7.90 -31.48 7.56
C LEU A 49 8.29 -31.85 8.99
N THR A 50 9.04 -31.00 9.67
CA THR A 50 9.33 -31.13 11.09
C THR A 50 8.62 -30.01 11.87
N MET A 51 7.85 -30.37 12.89
CA MET A 51 7.14 -29.42 13.76
C MET A 51 8.13 -28.65 14.65
N GLN A 52 7.69 -27.56 15.29
CA GLN A 52 8.56 -26.75 16.16
C GLN A 52 9.09 -27.53 17.37
N ASP A 53 8.36 -28.53 17.83
CA ASP A 53 8.75 -29.45 18.92
C ASP A 53 9.68 -30.59 18.46
N GLY A 54 10.05 -30.63 17.18
CA GLY A 54 10.88 -31.66 16.58
C GLY A 54 10.13 -32.90 16.10
N ALA A 55 8.81 -32.98 16.30
CA ALA A 55 8.02 -34.11 15.84
C ALA A 55 7.86 -34.11 14.30
N PRO A 56 7.96 -35.27 13.63
CA PRO A 56 7.78 -35.34 12.18
C PRO A 56 6.30 -35.19 11.78
N VAL A 57 6.06 -34.54 10.64
CA VAL A 57 4.75 -34.53 9.98
C VAL A 57 4.58 -35.84 9.22
N LYS A 58 3.64 -36.68 9.67
CA LYS A 58 3.46 -38.04 9.13
C LYS A 58 2.32 -38.17 8.12
N SER A 59 1.44 -37.16 8.05
CA SER A 59 0.26 -37.20 7.22
C SER A 59 -0.15 -35.82 6.71
N ALA A 60 -0.97 -35.78 5.67
CA ALA A 60 -1.59 -34.54 5.21
C ALA A 60 -2.46 -33.89 6.32
N LYS A 61 -3.07 -34.70 7.18
CA LYS A 61 -3.83 -34.22 8.33
C LYS A 61 -2.92 -33.51 9.36
N ASP A 62 -1.77 -34.10 9.72
CA ASP A 62 -0.80 -33.43 10.61
C ASP A 62 -0.31 -32.10 10.02
N TRP A 63 -0.07 -32.08 8.70
CA TRP A 63 0.27 -30.83 8.02
C TRP A 63 -0.83 -29.78 8.17
N MET A 64 -2.06 -30.09 7.78
CA MET A 64 -3.16 -29.14 7.74
C MET A 64 -3.58 -28.64 9.13
N GLU A 65 -3.61 -29.54 10.12
CA GLU A 65 -4.12 -29.22 11.45
C GLU A 65 -3.05 -28.70 12.42
N LYS A 66 -1.78 -29.04 12.20
CA LYS A 66 -0.69 -28.69 13.12
C LYS A 66 0.40 -27.86 12.45
N ARG A 67 1.16 -28.45 11.54
CA ARG A 67 2.37 -27.78 10.98
C ARG A 67 2.05 -26.51 10.19
N ARG A 68 1.04 -26.53 9.34
CA ARG A 68 0.63 -25.36 8.57
C ARG A 68 0.25 -24.16 9.48
N PRO A 69 -0.55 -24.31 10.54
CA PRO A 69 -0.78 -23.24 11.52
C PRO A 69 0.50 -22.70 12.16
N GLU A 70 1.46 -23.57 12.56
CA GLU A 70 2.76 -23.14 13.11
C GLU A 70 3.53 -22.27 12.10
N VAL A 71 3.65 -22.74 10.86
CA VAL A 71 4.35 -22.00 9.80
C VAL A 71 3.68 -20.65 9.54
N LEU A 72 2.35 -20.60 9.44
CA LEU A 72 1.61 -19.35 9.28
C LEU A 72 1.85 -18.38 10.44
N GLU A 73 1.95 -18.90 11.66
CA GLU A 73 2.21 -18.09 12.83
C GLU A 73 3.63 -17.50 12.82
N LEU A 74 4.64 -18.25 12.37
CA LEU A 74 5.99 -17.74 12.17
C LEU A 74 6.00 -16.59 11.17
N PHE A 75 5.32 -16.73 10.04
CA PHE A 75 5.20 -15.65 9.05
C PHE A 75 4.44 -14.44 9.60
N ARG A 76 3.37 -14.64 10.36
CA ARG A 76 2.62 -13.55 11.00
C ARG A 76 3.45 -12.81 12.03
N LYS A 77 4.27 -13.53 12.79
CA LYS A 77 5.08 -12.95 13.86
C LYS A 77 6.32 -12.23 13.35
N HIS A 78 6.99 -12.81 12.37
CA HIS A 78 8.34 -12.39 12.00
C HIS A 78 8.46 -11.70 10.63
N VAL A 79 7.47 -11.84 9.74
CA VAL A 79 7.57 -11.35 8.35
C VAL A 79 6.48 -10.36 8.00
N TYR A 80 5.22 -10.76 8.03
CA TYR A 80 4.11 -9.96 7.48
C TYR A 80 3.27 -9.22 8.50
N GLY A 81 3.36 -9.59 9.77
CA GLY A 81 2.43 -9.10 10.79
C GLY A 81 1.05 -9.77 10.68
N ARG A 82 0.12 -9.30 11.50
CA ARG A 82 -1.27 -9.75 11.49
C ARG A 82 -2.16 -8.76 10.78
N SER A 83 -3.04 -9.25 9.91
CA SER A 83 -4.07 -8.40 9.32
C SER A 83 -4.94 -7.80 10.42
N PRO A 84 -5.18 -6.48 10.40
CA PRO A 84 -6.09 -5.86 11.35
C PRO A 84 -7.53 -6.34 11.11
N ALA A 85 -8.38 -6.18 12.12
CA ALA A 85 -9.80 -6.40 11.97
C ALA A 85 -10.41 -5.45 10.94
N LYS A 86 -11.56 -5.83 10.37
CA LYS A 86 -12.30 -4.98 9.44
C LYS A 86 -12.57 -3.61 10.06
N PRO A 87 -12.21 -2.50 9.39
CA PRO A 87 -12.49 -1.16 9.89
C PRO A 87 -13.99 -0.93 10.04
N SER A 88 -14.43 -0.39 11.17
CA SER A 88 -15.84 -0.09 11.43
C SER A 88 -16.40 1.03 10.56
N GLY A 89 -15.54 1.95 10.12
CA GLY A 89 -15.91 3.12 9.32
C GLY A 89 -15.65 2.98 7.81
N LEU A 90 -15.67 1.75 7.29
CA LEU A 90 -15.46 1.51 5.85
C LEU A 90 -16.66 2.00 5.04
N LYS A 91 -16.41 2.90 4.08
CA LYS A 91 -17.43 3.43 3.17
C LYS A 91 -17.00 3.27 1.72
N PHE A 92 -17.97 3.12 0.84
CA PHE A 92 -17.77 2.99 -0.60
C PHE A 92 -18.61 4.04 -1.33
N LYS A 93 -18.02 4.73 -2.29
CA LYS A 93 -18.69 5.69 -3.15
C LYS A 93 -18.29 5.46 -4.60
N VAL A 94 -19.24 5.14 -5.46
CA VAL A 94 -19.01 5.14 -6.90
C VAL A 94 -18.77 6.58 -7.33
N ILE A 95 -17.58 6.88 -7.84
CA ILE A 95 -17.18 8.23 -8.28
C ILE A 95 -17.23 8.37 -9.80
N GLN A 96 -17.15 7.25 -10.53
CA GLN A 96 -17.36 7.20 -11.98
C GLN A 96 -18.03 5.89 -12.38
N ASN A 97 -18.88 5.95 -13.40
CA ASN A 97 -19.48 4.79 -14.06
C ASN A 97 -19.58 5.08 -15.57
N ASP A 98 -19.16 4.12 -16.37
CA ASP A 98 -19.28 4.16 -17.82
C ASP A 98 -19.67 2.76 -18.33
N ASP A 99 -20.89 2.64 -18.81
CA ASP A 99 -21.45 1.37 -19.28
C ASP A 99 -21.05 1.05 -20.74
N THR A 100 -20.23 1.92 -21.36
CA THR A 100 -19.78 1.82 -22.76
C THR A 100 -18.27 1.84 -22.91
N ALA A 101 -17.54 1.62 -21.82
CA ALA A 101 -16.09 1.64 -21.82
C ALA A 101 -15.49 0.67 -22.84
N LEU A 102 -14.27 0.97 -23.31
CA LEU A 102 -13.55 0.17 -24.30
C LEU A 102 -14.35 -0.10 -25.58
N GLY A 103 -15.05 0.95 -26.09
CA GLY A 103 -15.85 0.81 -27.30
C GLY A 103 -17.13 -0.04 -27.11
N GLY A 104 -17.66 -0.08 -25.90
CA GLY A 104 -18.87 -0.83 -25.55
C GLY A 104 -18.63 -2.28 -25.14
N GLN A 105 -17.36 -2.70 -24.99
CA GLN A 105 -17.01 -4.06 -24.60
C GLN A 105 -17.06 -4.26 -23.08
N ALA A 106 -16.96 -3.19 -22.30
CA ALA A 106 -16.87 -3.25 -20.85
C ALA A 106 -17.73 -2.20 -20.15
N ILE A 107 -18.03 -2.47 -18.88
CA ILE A 107 -18.48 -1.49 -17.91
C ILE A 107 -17.26 -1.10 -17.07
N ARG A 108 -16.95 0.20 -17.00
CA ARG A 108 -15.91 0.71 -16.11
C ARG A 108 -16.55 1.40 -14.91
N ARG A 109 -16.06 1.08 -13.72
CA ARG A 109 -16.40 1.78 -12.48
C ARG A 109 -15.18 2.21 -11.72
N GLU A 110 -15.21 3.40 -11.15
CA GLU A 110 -14.28 3.81 -10.12
C GLU A 110 -15.00 4.00 -8.79
N VAL A 111 -14.49 3.34 -7.76
CA VAL A 111 -15.06 3.37 -6.42
C VAL A 111 -14.03 3.93 -5.45
N LEU A 112 -14.40 5.03 -4.79
CA LEU A 112 -13.64 5.56 -3.67
C LEU A 112 -13.98 4.75 -2.42
N ILE A 113 -12.96 4.16 -1.82
CA ILE A 113 -13.03 3.45 -0.55
C ILE A 113 -12.42 4.36 0.52
N THR A 114 -13.16 4.68 1.57
CA THR A 114 -12.69 5.47 2.69
C THR A 114 -12.64 4.64 3.96
N PHE A 115 -11.54 4.77 4.70
CA PHE A 115 -11.28 4.05 5.94
C PHE A 115 -11.32 5.05 7.10
N ALA A 116 -12.46 5.22 7.74
CA ALA A 116 -12.55 6.15 8.87
C ALA A 116 -11.70 5.68 10.05
N ARG A 117 -10.77 6.52 10.50
CA ARG A 117 -9.96 6.35 11.71
C ARG A 117 -10.06 7.63 12.54
N LYS A 118 -9.70 7.55 13.83
CA LYS A 118 -9.80 8.70 14.77
C LYS A 118 -9.05 9.95 14.28
N GLU A 119 -7.90 9.79 13.66
CA GLU A 119 -6.99 10.89 13.32
C GLU A 119 -6.80 11.09 11.80
N ALA A 120 -7.31 10.20 10.96
CA ALA A 120 -7.16 10.26 9.52
C ALA A 120 -8.26 9.49 8.81
N THR A 121 -8.55 9.88 7.57
CA THR A 121 -9.44 9.11 6.68
C THR A 121 -8.65 8.70 5.44
N PRO A 122 -7.85 7.62 5.53
CA PRO A 122 -7.16 7.11 4.35
C PRO A 122 -8.16 6.69 3.28
N GLU A 123 -7.76 6.85 2.01
CA GLU A 123 -8.58 6.56 0.86
C GLU A 123 -7.85 5.60 -0.08
N ALA A 124 -8.63 4.79 -0.78
CA ALA A 124 -8.16 3.98 -1.89
C ALA A 124 -9.14 4.07 -3.07
N ASN A 125 -8.62 4.18 -4.28
CA ASN A 125 -9.43 4.15 -5.50
C ASN A 125 -9.38 2.75 -6.12
N LEU A 126 -10.55 2.12 -6.21
CA LEU A 126 -10.73 0.85 -6.90
C LEU A 126 -11.22 1.11 -8.32
N LEU A 127 -10.45 0.69 -9.31
CA LEU A 127 -10.85 0.65 -10.72
C LEU A 127 -11.37 -0.75 -11.03
N ILE A 128 -12.56 -0.83 -11.57
CA ILE A 128 -13.22 -2.09 -11.96
C ILE A 128 -13.53 -2.03 -13.46
N TYR A 129 -13.14 -3.05 -14.19
CA TYR A 129 -13.66 -3.36 -15.50
C TYR A 129 -14.45 -4.66 -15.44
N LEU A 130 -15.69 -4.63 -15.91
CA LEU A 130 -16.58 -5.79 -16.01
C LEU A 130 -16.86 -6.08 -17.49
N PRO A 131 -16.83 -7.34 -17.93
CA PRO A 131 -17.30 -7.67 -19.27
C PRO A 131 -18.79 -7.32 -19.40
N LYS A 132 -19.20 -6.76 -20.54
CA LYS A 132 -20.56 -6.24 -20.69
C LYS A 132 -21.47 -7.43 -20.96
N ASN A 133 -21.70 -8.23 -21.45
CA ASN A 133 -22.69 -9.26 -21.80
C ASN A 133 -22.49 -10.55 -20.98
N THR A 134 -22.72 -10.48 -19.69
CA THR A 134 -22.61 -11.65 -18.80
C THR A 134 -23.89 -11.85 -18.02
N ASP A 135 -24.33 -13.09 -17.92
CA ASP A 135 -25.55 -13.49 -17.23
C ASP A 135 -25.34 -13.78 -15.75
N GLY A 136 -24.59 -12.91 -15.06
CA GLY A 136 -24.39 -13.08 -13.63
C GLY A 136 -22.97 -12.74 -13.14
N PRO A 137 -22.58 -13.20 -11.95
CA PRO A 137 -21.28 -12.93 -11.39
C PRO A 137 -20.15 -13.54 -12.23
N VAL A 138 -19.09 -12.78 -12.44
CA VAL A 138 -17.90 -13.23 -13.15
C VAL A 138 -16.71 -13.35 -12.18
N PRO A 139 -15.77 -14.26 -12.42
CA PRO A 139 -14.54 -14.30 -11.66
C PRO A 139 -13.72 -13.03 -11.90
N ALA A 140 -12.98 -12.59 -10.91
CA ALA A 140 -12.24 -11.35 -10.97
C ALA A 140 -10.79 -11.49 -10.49
N PHE A 141 -9.88 -10.73 -11.11
CA PHE A 141 -8.53 -10.53 -10.63
C PHE A 141 -8.48 -9.23 -9.79
N LEU A 142 -8.13 -9.35 -8.51
CA LEU A 142 -7.90 -8.18 -7.65
C LEU A 142 -6.40 -7.95 -7.49
N THR A 143 -5.94 -6.76 -7.83
CA THR A 143 -4.52 -6.41 -7.80
C THR A 143 -4.27 -5.05 -7.18
N ILE A 144 -3.02 -4.81 -6.75
CA ILE A 144 -2.59 -3.51 -6.21
C ILE A 144 -1.67 -2.83 -7.21
N ASN A 145 -1.97 -1.57 -7.54
CA ASN A 145 -1.17 -0.75 -8.44
C ASN A 145 -0.47 0.39 -7.67
N PHE A 146 0.88 0.45 -7.78
CA PHE A 146 1.71 1.44 -7.09
C PHE A 146 1.81 2.79 -7.81
N VAL A 147 1.41 2.87 -9.08
CA VAL A 147 1.61 4.06 -9.92
C VAL A 147 0.30 4.82 -10.16
N GLY A 148 -0.82 4.23 -9.79
CA GLY A 148 -2.16 4.79 -9.97
C GLY A 148 -2.91 4.16 -11.14
N ASN A 149 -4.22 4.07 -10.99
CA ASN A 149 -5.12 3.34 -11.89
C ASN A 149 -5.07 3.81 -13.34
N HIS A 150 -4.85 5.11 -13.58
CA HIS A 150 -4.73 5.68 -14.92
C HIS A 150 -3.58 5.10 -15.75
N THR A 151 -2.60 4.45 -15.13
CA THR A 151 -1.48 3.80 -15.85
C THR A 151 -1.83 2.44 -16.41
N VAL A 152 -2.91 1.84 -15.94
CA VAL A 152 -3.36 0.49 -16.34
C VAL A 152 -3.79 0.44 -17.80
N HIS A 153 -4.52 1.46 -18.25
CA HIS A 153 -5.07 1.53 -19.60
C HIS A 153 -5.09 2.97 -20.11
N PRO A 154 -4.94 3.21 -21.42
CA PRO A 154 -5.00 4.57 -21.99
C PRO A 154 -6.41 5.20 -21.99
N ASP A 155 -7.44 4.50 -21.54
CA ASP A 155 -8.81 4.99 -21.40
C ASP A 155 -8.84 6.36 -20.70
N PRO A 156 -9.32 7.43 -21.39
CA PRO A 156 -9.31 8.78 -20.84
C PRO A 156 -10.25 8.95 -19.64
N GLY A 157 -11.22 8.07 -19.48
CA GLY A 157 -12.16 8.11 -18.38
C GLY A 157 -11.60 7.63 -17.05
N ILE A 158 -10.42 7.01 -16.99
CA ILE A 158 -9.81 6.64 -15.71
C ILE A 158 -9.27 7.90 -15.03
N SER A 159 -9.61 8.12 -13.76
CA SER A 159 -9.11 9.25 -12.98
C SER A 159 -7.60 9.21 -12.77
N ILE A 160 -6.92 10.34 -12.97
CA ILE A 160 -5.49 10.46 -12.67
C ILE A 160 -5.31 10.53 -11.15
N THR A 161 -4.40 9.73 -10.60
CA THR A 161 -4.13 9.74 -9.16
C THR A 161 -3.62 11.10 -8.70
N ARG A 162 -4.08 11.52 -7.52
CA ARG A 162 -3.56 12.70 -6.81
C ARG A 162 -2.54 12.33 -5.73
N SER A 163 -2.32 11.05 -5.51
CA SER A 163 -1.35 10.56 -4.53
C SER A 163 0.08 10.82 -4.98
N TRP A 164 1.01 10.73 -4.04
CA TRP A 164 2.42 10.73 -4.34
C TRP A 164 2.77 9.52 -5.21
N VAL A 165 3.55 9.76 -6.28
CA VAL A 165 4.05 8.73 -7.18
C VAL A 165 5.54 8.99 -7.41
N ARG A 166 6.35 7.95 -7.40
CA ARG A 166 7.78 8.08 -7.68
C ARG A 166 8.02 8.71 -9.07
N ASN A 167 8.92 9.69 -9.12
CA ASN A 167 9.30 10.35 -10.38
C ASN A 167 9.73 9.34 -11.44
N ASN A 168 9.25 9.53 -12.66
CA ASN A 168 9.64 8.76 -13.84
C ASN A 168 9.48 9.62 -15.09
N LYS A 169 10.59 10.06 -15.66
CA LYS A 169 10.60 10.95 -16.82
C LYS A 169 9.95 10.31 -18.04
N ASP A 170 10.17 9.02 -18.27
CA ASP A 170 9.62 8.29 -19.43
C ASP A 170 8.09 8.24 -19.42
N TRP A 171 7.49 8.35 -18.25
CA TRP A 171 6.04 8.37 -18.06
C TRP A 171 5.50 9.77 -17.77
N GLY A 172 6.34 10.80 -17.83
CA GLY A 172 5.94 12.17 -17.53
C GLY A 172 5.55 12.40 -16.07
N ILE A 173 6.07 11.61 -15.13
CA ILE A 173 5.84 11.79 -13.70
C ILE A 173 6.95 12.67 -13.14
N GLU A 174 6.61 13.89 -12.75
CA GLU A 174 7.53 14.89 -12.24
C GLU A 174 7.03 15.44 -10.90
N ASN A 175 7.93 15.89 -10.04
CA ASN A 175 7.61 16.41 -8.70
C ASN A 175 6.72 15.46 -7.88
N ASN A 176 6.90 14.17 -8.08
CA ASN A 176 6.12 13.10 -7.46
C ASN A 176 4.60 13.19 -7.72
N ARG A 177 4.23 13.74 -8.88
CA ARG A 177 2.85 13.88 -9.34
C ARG A 177 2.68 13.31 -10.74
N ALA A 178 1.62 12.53 -10.92
CA ALA A 178 1.22 11.99 -12.21
C ALA A 178 0.35 13.01 -12.97
N ASP A 179 0.43 12.98 -14.30
CA ASP A 179 -0.47 13.71 -15.19
C ASP A 179 -0.93 12.82 -16.36
N LYS A 180 -1.60 13.44 -17.36
CA LYS A 180 -2.12 12.74 -18.53
C LYS A 180 -1.07 11.97 -19.35
N ARG A 181 0.21 12.35 -19.28
CA ARG A 181 1.33 11.70 -20.00
C ARG A 181 1.59 10.29 -19.48
N SER A 182 1.31 10.05 -18.20
CA SER A 182 1.48 8.73 -17.56
C SER A 182 0.33 7.75 -17.83
N ARG A 183 -0.74 8.20 -18.52
CA ARG A 183 -1.91 7.37 -18.84
C ARG A 183 -1.52 6.17 -19.70
N GLY A 184 -1.92 4.98 -19.29
CA GLY A 184 -1.62 3.73 -20.01
C GLY A 184 -0.14 3.31 -20.02
N SER A 185 0.74 4.02 -19.28
CA SER A 185 2.19 3.74 -19.29
C SER A 185 2.55 2.32 -18.81
N ARG A 186 1.63 1.64 -18.14
CA ARG A 186 1.79 0.28 -17.62
C ARG A 186 0.89 -0.74 -18.33
N ARG A 187 0.24 -0.36 -19.44
CA ARG A 187 -0.70 -1.22 -20.19
C ARG A 187 -0.14 -2.61 -20.48
N SER A 188 1.15 -2.73 -20.79
CA SER A 188 1.78 -4.01 -21.08
C SER A 188 1.76 -5.02 -19.93
N ARG A 189 1.59 -4.54 -18.69
CA ARG A 189 1.45 -5.39 -17.48
C ARG A 189 0.00 -5.76 -17.17
N TRP A 190 -0.95 -5.02 -17.72
CA TRP A 190 -2.36 -5.13 -17.39
C TRP A 190 -3.14 -5.47 -18.66
N ALA A 191 -3.28 -6.74 -18.93
CA ALA A 191 -3.94 -7.21 -20.14
C ALA A 191 -5.47 -7.13 -20.01
N VAL A 192 -6.01 -5.91 -19.75
CA VAL A 192 -7.43 -5.68 -19.45
C VAL A 192 -8.34 -6.29 -20.50
N GLU A 193 -8.09 -6.00 -21.79
CA GLU A 193 -8.93 -6.49 -22.88
C GLU A 193 -8.94 -8.02 -22.93
N LYS A 194 -7.78 -8.67 -22.76
CA LYS A 194 -7.68 -10.15 -22.76
C LYS A 194 -8.38 -10.80 -21.59
N ILE A 195 -8.38 -10.13 -20.43
CA ILE A 195 -9.07 -10.59 -19.23
C ILE A 195 -10.56 -10.56 -19.49
N LEU A 196 -11.07 -9.45 -20.01
CA LEU A 196 -12.49 -9.25 -20.33
C LEU A 196 -12.97 -10.22 -21.42
N GLU A 197 -12.21 -10.40 -22.50
CA GLU A 197 -12.50 -11.36 -23.59
C GLU A 197 -12.71 -12.79 -23.08
N ARG A 198 -12.09 -13.14 -21.95
CA ARG A 198 -12.21 -14.45 -21.31
C ARG A 198 -13.28 -14.52 -20.23
N GLY A 199 -14.11 -13.49 -20.10
CA GLY A 199 -15.20 -13.44 -19.14
C GLY A 199 -14.79 -13.15 -17.71
N TYR A 200 -13.59 -12.59 -17.48
CA TYR A 200 -13.12 -12.16 -16.16
C TYR A 200 -13.25 -10.65 -16.00
N ALA A 201 -13.32 -10.22 -14.74
CA ALA A 201 -13.25 -8.82 -14.37
C ALA A 201 -11.87 -8.47 -13.78
#